data_6fb08e2d06f8f0b5079c5e4cdf070e1c
#
_entry.id   6fb08e2d06f8f0b5079c5e4cdf070e1c
#
_cell.length_a   1.000
_cell.length_b   1.000
_cell.length_c   1.000
_cell.angle_alpha   90.00
_cell.angle_beta   90.00
_cell.angle_gamma   90.00
#
_symmetry.space_group_name_H-M   'P 1'
#
loop_
_entity.id
_entity.type
_entity.pdbx_description
1 polymer ?
#
loop_
_entity_poly.entity_id
_entity_poly.type
_entity_poly.pdbx_seq_one_letter_code
_entity_poly.pdbx_strand_id
1 'polypeptide(L)'
;KGCIGQLPGMGGENQNSNFILNCEGWNKIPDGTFTENKAILRLAPMTGAVENIGYTDEKQYYFDMMKACAESGTAISIGDGTPDCKLLYGIEAVKSVGKKAAVFIKPYENKKIFERMEWAEEISEYSGIDIDAYNILTMRNAVHLEKKNFENLKEVKEFLTRKNIPFVLKGIFTDEDLELIEEIKPDVAFVSNHGGRVPSR
;
A
#
# COMPACT_ATOMS: atom_id res chain seq x y z
N LYS A 1 0.01 -20.27 7.96
CA LYS A 1 -0.52 -19.64 6.75
C LYS A 1 0.10 -18.27 6.71
N GLY A 2 -0.39 -17.32 6.16
CA GLY A 2 0.17 -15.97 6.13
C GLY A 2 1.12 -15.75 4.98
N CYS A 3 2.06 -14.84 5.17
CA CYS A 3 3.05 -14.49 4.15
C CYS A 3 3.96 -15.64 3.70
N ILE A 4 3.77 -16.81 4.25
CA ILE A 4 4.62 -18.00 3.98
C ILE A 4 4.16 -18.76 2.72
N GLY A 5 3.38 -18.12 1.86
CA GLY A 5 3.40 -18.55 0.50
C GLY A 5 2.60 -19.75 0.11
N GLN A 6 1.34 -19.65 0.30
CA GLN A 6 0.43 -20.55 -0.41
C GLN A 6 0.02 -19.99 -1.79
N LEU A 7 0.33 -18.72 -2.06
CA LEU A 7 0.05 -18.09 -3.35
C LEU A 7 1.34 -17.60 -3.99
N PRO A 8 1.49 -17.74 -5.31
CA PRO A 8 2.63 -17.19 -6.03
C PRO A 8 2.82 -15.71 -5.70
N GLY A 9 4.03 -15.32 -5.35
CA GLY A 9 4.34 -13.94 -4.99
C GLY A 9 4.07 -13.54 -3.54
N MET A 10 3.66 -14.46 -2.67
CA MET A 10 3.44 -14.19 -1.24
C MET A 10 4.70 -14.38 -0.37
N GLY A 11 5.86 -14.56 -0.96
CA GLY A 11 7.13 -14.60 -0.24
C GLY A 11 7.45 -15.91 0.48
N GLY A 12 6.73 -16.98 0.23
CA GLY A 12 6.93 -18.22 0.96
C GLY A 12 7.30 -19.44 0.15
N GLU A 13 7.38 -19.29 -1.14
CA GLU A 13 8.00 -20.30 -1.96
C GLU A 13 9.50 -20.05 -2.01
N ASN A 14 10.30 -21.10 -1.78
CA ASN A 14 11.77 -21.04 -1.83
C ASN A 14 12.34 -20.58 -3.19
N GLN A 15 11.48 -20.31 -4.14
CA GLN A 15 11.81 -19.86 -5.50
C GLN A 15 11.34 -18.42 -5.80
N ASN A 16 10.82 -17.70 -4.82
CA ASN A 16 10.45 -16.30 -5.03
C ASN A 16 11.71 -15.43 -5.06
N SER A 17 12.16 -15.08 -6.27
CA SER A 17 13.32 -14.24 -6.48
C SER A 17 13.22 -12.87 -5.79
N ASN A 18 12.03 -12.30 -5.68
CA ASN A 18 11.83 -11.02 -5.01
C ASN A 18 12.07 -11.11 -3.50
N PHE A 19 11.68 -12.21 -2.87
CA PHE A 19 11.98 -12.43 -1.46
C PHE A 19 13.49 -12.53 -1.24
N ILE A 20 14.20 -13.29 -2.09
CA ILE A 20 15.64 -13.42 -2.04
C ILE A 20 16.33 -12.08 -2.24
N LEU A 21 15.91 -11.31 -3.25
CA LEU A 21 16.45 -9.97 -3.52
C LEU A 21 16.24 -9.00 -2.36
N ASN A 22 15.08 -9.07 -1.70
CA ASN A 22 14.83 -8.26 -0.51
C ASN A 22 15.76 -8.63 0.65
N CYS A 23 15.97 -9.92 0.90
CA CYS A 23 16.90 -10.40 1.92
C CYS A 23 18.34 -9.99 1.60
N GLU A 24 18.77 -10.12 0.35
CA GLU A 24 20.08 -9.68 -0.10
C GLU A 24 20.25 -8.16 0.02
N GLY A 25 19.20 -7.38 -0.27
CA GLY A 25 19.18 -5.94 -0.10
C GLY A 25 19.40 -5.55 1.36
N TRP A 26 18.70 -6.19 2.30
CA TRP A 26 18.91 -5.98 3.73
C TRP A 26 20.32 -6.27 4.18
N ASN A 27 20.91 -7.36 3.68
CA ASN A 27 22.29 -7.75 4.01
C ASN A 27 23.35 -6.78 3.46
N LYS A 28 23.01 -5.93 2.49
CA LYS A 28 23.91 -4.91 1.92
C LYS A 28 23.87 -3.57 2.66
N ILE A 29 22.95 -3.40 3.62
CA ILE A 29 22.89 -2.18 4.42
C ILE A 29 24.09 -2.23 5.40
N PRO A 30 25.06 -1.30 5.30
CA PRO A 30 26.21 -1.30 6.19
C PRO A 30 25.80 -1.05 7.64
N ASP A 31 26.39 -1.81 8.56
CA ASP A 31 26.25 -1.55 10.00
C ASP A 31 26.72 -0.12 10.31
N GLY A 32 25.90 0.62 11.03
CA GLY A 32 26.26 1.97 11.52
C GLY A 32 25.97 3.14 10.57
N THR A 33 25.31 2.92 9.44
CA THR A 33 24.83 4.00 8.56
C THR A 33 23.56 4.69 9.06
N PHE A 34 22.96 4.21 10.12
CA PHE A 34 21.81 4.84 10.75
C PHE A 34 22.29 5.98 11.65
N THR A 35 22.32 7.20 11.13
CA THR A 35 22.33 8.40 11.95
C THR A 35 21.06 8.41 12.82
N GLU A 36 21.06 9.16 13.94
CA GLU A 36 19.97 9.25 14.92
C GLU A 36 18.59 9.73 14.37
N ASN A 37 18.31 9.49 13.11
CA ASN A 37 17.01 9.78 12.54
C ASN A 37 15.99 8.82 13.14
N LYS A 38 15.05 9.36 13.87
CA LYS A 38 13.93 8.60 14.44
C LYS A 38 13.19 7.91 13.32
N ALA A 39 13.38 6.61 13.17
CA ALA A 39 12.60 5.80 12.24
C ALA A 39 11.12 5.87 12.67
N ILE A 40 10.25 6.23 11.73
CA ILE A 40 8.82 6.17 11.95
C ILE A 40 8.35 4.80 11.48
N LEU A 41 7.88 3.98 12.42
CA LEU A 41 7.22 2.73 12.08
C LEU A 41 5.80 3.02 11.58
N ARG A 42 5.45 2.41 10.47
CA ARG A 42 4.12 2.50 9.87
C ARG A 42 3.58 1.12 9.53
N LEU A 43 2.32 0.87 9.87
CA LEU A 43 1.64 -0.37 9.50
C LEU A 43 1.57 -0.48 7.97
N ALA A 44 1.86 -1.64 7.42
CA ALA A 44 1.67 -1.89 6.00
C ALA A 44 0.18 -1.90 5.62
N PRO A 45 -0.19 -1.38 4.43
CA PRO A 45 -1.60 -1.31 3.98
C PRO A 45 -2.11 -2.70 3.53
N MET A 46 -2.25 -3.64 4.46
CA MET A 46 -2.69 -5.00 4.19
C MET A 46 -4.21 -5.10 4.12
N THR A 47 -4.71 -5.86 3.16
CA THR A 47 -6.12 -6.25 3.01
C THR A 47 -6.21 -7.76 2.82
N GLY A 48 -7.39 -8.34 2.99
CA GLY A 48 -7.59 -9.77 2.88
C GLY A 48 -6.97 -10.53 4.04
N ALA A 49 -7.22 -10.09 5.25
CA ALA A 49 -6.65 -10.71 6.44
C ALA A 49 -7.10 -12.15 6.63
N VAL A 50 -8.32 -12.47 6.26
CA VAL A 50 -8.85 -13.84 6.32
C VAL A 50 -8.03 -14.76 5.40
N GLU A 51 -7.83 -14.36 4.15
CA GLU A 51 -7.13 -15.16 3.15
C GLU A 51 -5.60 -15.16 3.36
N ASN A 52 -5.05 -14.01 3.75
CA ASN A 52 -3.60 -13.82 3.78
C ASN A 52 -2.95 -14.28 5.07
N ILE A 53 -3.59 -14.09 6.22
CA ILE A 53 -3.01 -14.43 7.53
C ILE A 53 -3.89 -15.32 8.39
N GLY A 54 -5.03 -15.77 7.86
CA GLY A 54 -5.93 -16.68 8.56
C GLY A 54 -6.67 -16.03 9.72
N TYR A 55 -6.93 -14.72 9.65
CA TYR A 55 -7.80 -14.05 10.61
C TYR A 55 -9.23 -14.59 10.48
N THR A 56 -10.00 -14.55 11.55
CA THR A 56 -11.35 -15.12 11.53
C THR A 56 -12.38 -14.23 10.87
N ASP A 57 -12.18 -12.92 10.97
CA ASP A 57 -13.08 -11.90 10.44
C ASP A 57 -12.29 -10.71 9.89
N GLU A 58 -12.60 -10.30 8.66
CA GLU A 58 -11.90 -9.21 7.97
C GLU A 58 -12.11 -7.87 8.66
N LYS A 59 -13.33 -7.58 9.12
CA LYS A 59 -13.64 -6.32 9.81
C LYS A 59 -12.92 -6.25 11.15
N GLN A 60 -12.96 -7.33 11.93
CA GLN A 60 -12.31 -7.40 13.24
C GLN A 60 -10.80 -7.15 13.13
N TYR A 61 -10.16 -7.69 12.08
CA TYR A 61 -8.74 -7.42 11.83
C TYR A 61 -8.42 -5.91 11.78
N TYR A 62 -9.22 -5.12 11.05
CA TYR A 62 -8.96 -3.68 10.96
C TYR A 62 -9.08 -2.99 12.31
N PHE A 63 -10.12 -3.31 13.08
CA PHE A 63 -10.31 -2.70 14.40
C PHE A 63 -9.20 -3.06 15.38
N ASP A 64 -8.77 -4.32 15.41
CA ASP A 64 -7.67 -4.78 16.28
C ASP A 64 -6.35 -4.08 15.90
N MET A 65 -6.04 -4.03 14.60
CA MET A 65 -4.80 -3.41 14.12
C MET A 65 -4.78 -1.89 14.33
N MET A 66 -5.88 -1.18 14.07
CA MET A 66 -5.94 0.26 14.30
C MET A 66 -5.82 0.60 15.77
N LYS A 67 -6.46 -0.17 16.64
CA LYS A 67 -6.32 -0.05 18.08
C LYS A 67 -4.87 -0.27 18.53
N ALA A 68 -4.24 -1.36 18.10
CA ALA A 68 -2.85 -1.65 18.43
C ALA A 68 -1.89 -0.55 17.95
N CYS A 69 -2.09 -0.03 16.74
CA CYS A 69 -1.30 1.10 16.23
C CYS A 69 -1.49 2.37 17.06
N ALA A 70 -2.73 2.68 17.44
CA ALA A 70 -3.03 3.86 18.25
C ALA A 70 -2.39 3.78 19.65
N GLU A 71 -2.40 2.60 20.27
CA GLU A 71 -1.82 2.36 21.58
C GLU A 71 -0.26 2.35 21.56
N SER A 72 0.33 1.81 20.50
CA SER A 72 1.80 1.75 20.35
C SER A 72 2.44 3.02 19.78
N GLY A 73 1.64 3.97 19.28
CA GLY A 73 2.16 5.14 18.56
C GLY A 73 2.65 4.82 17.14
N THR A 74 2.35 3.63 16.60
CA THR A 74 2.69 3.25 15.24
C THR A 74 1.81 4.01 14.25
N ALA A 75 2.39 4.57 13.20
CA ALA A 75 1.65 5.26 12.15
C ALA A 75 0.79 4.28 11.36
N ILE A 76 -0.38 4.72 10.92
CA ILE A 76 -1.40 3.87 10.32
C ILE A 76 -1.34 3.94 8.80
N SER A 77 -1.49 2.79 8.13
CA SER A 77 -1.85 2.73 6.72
C SER A 77 -3.04 1.80 6.54
N ILE A 78 -3.89 2.14 5.58
CA ILE A 78 -4.94 1.25 5.10
C ILE A 78 -4.83 1.06 3.59
N GLY A 79 -5.20 -0.12 3.14
CA GLY A 79 -5.22 -0.49 1.74
C GLY A 79 -6.65 -0.63 1.22
N ASP A 80 -6.74 -0.58 -0.09
CA ASP A 80 -7.95 -0.87 -0.83
C ASP A 80 -7.95 -2.31 -1.35
N GLY A 81 -9.12 -2.86 -1.55
CA GLY A 81 -9.30 -4.23 -2.03
C GLY A 81 -10.70 -4.48 -2.58
N THR A 82 -10.93 -5.72 -2.96
CA THR A 82 -12.27 -6.18 -3.35
C THR A 82 -12.73 -7.27 -2.37
N PRO A 83 -13.99 -7.25 -1.94
CA PRO A 83 -15.03 -6.24 -2.18
C PRO A 83 -14.75 -4.90 -1.49
N ASP A 84 -15.53 -3.87 -1.83
CA ASP A 84 -15.37 -2.49 -1.36
C ASP A 84 -15.37 -2.33 0.17
N CYS A 85 -16.03 -3.25 0.86
CA CYS A 85 -16.04 -3.28 2.33
C CYS A 85 -14.63 -3.36 2.94
N LYS A 86 -13.63 -3.89 2.23
CA LYS A 86 -12.25 -3.94 2.72
C LYS A 86 -11.68 -2.54 2.95
N LEU A 87 -11.94 -1.58 2.05
CA LEU A 87 -11.57 -0.19 2.28
C LEU A 87 -12.44 0.47 3.34
N LEU A 88 -13.76 0.25 3.28
CA LEU A 88 -14.71 0.86 4.21
C LEU A 88 -14.47 0.43 5.66
N TYR A 89 -14.15 -0.84 5.92
CA TYR A 89 -13.77 -1.31 7.26
C TYR A 89 -12.49 -0.63 7.77
N GLY A 90 -11.50 -0.44 6.89
CA GLY A 90 -10.30 0.31 7.24
C GLY A 90 -10.61 1.75 7.63
N ILE A 91 -11.43 2.44 6.85
CA ILE A 91 -11.86 3.82 7.14
C ILE A 91 -12.60 3.89 8.48
N GLU A 92 -13.57 3.00 8.72
CA GLU A 92 -14.33 2.93 9.96
C GLU A 92 -13.42 2.69 11.18
N ALA A 93 -12.49 1.77 11.05
CA ALA A 93 -11.54 1.45 12.11
C ALA A 93 -10.60 2.62 12.44
N VAL A 94 -10.09 3.34 11.43
CA VAL A 94 -9.26 4.55 11.63
C VAL A 94 -10.05 5.64 12.33
N LYS A 95 -11.30 5.87 11.93
CA LYS A 95 -12.20 6.83 12.60
C LYS A 95 -12.42 6.47 14.07
N SER A 96 -12.59 5.18 14.37
CA SER A 96 -12.88 4.71 15.74
C SER A 96 -11.75 5.02 16.73
N VAL A 97 -10.52 5.15 16.26
CA VAL A 97 -9.35 5.50 17.10
C VAL A 97 -8.96 6.98 17.03
N GLY A 98 -9.72 7.80 16.29
CA GLY A 98 -9.50 9.25 16.20
C GLY A 98 -8.14 9.63 15.57
N LYS A 99 -7.63 8.82 14.65
CA LYS A 99 -6.34 9.02 13.99
C LYS A 99 -6.50 9.33 12.51
N LYS A 100 -5.41 9.69 11.86
CA LYS A 100 -5.26 9.75 10.41
C LYS A 100 -4.48 8.55 9.92
N ALA A 101 -4.60 8.24 8.63
CA ALA A 101 -3.92 7.12 7.97
C ALA A 101 -3.38 7.49 6.60
N ALA A 102 -2.32 6.82 6.19
CA ALA A 102 -1.97 6.75 4.78
C ALA A 102 -2.94 5.81 4.05
N VAL A 103 -3.51 6.26 2.94
CA VAL A 103 -4.53 5.51 2.19
C VAL A 103 -4.00 5.14 0.82
N PHE A 104 -3.97 3.84 0.54
CA PHE A 104 -3.45 3.30 -0.72
C PHE A 104 -4.56 2.64 -1.53
N ILE A 105 -4.93 3.29 -2.65
CA ILE A 105 -5.97 2.82 -3.57
C ILE A 105 -5.34 1.95 -4.66
N LYS A 106 -6.04 0.92 -5.09
CA LYS A 106 -5.63 0.10 -6.23
C LYS A 106 -5.71 0.88 -7.54
N PRO A 107 -4.90 0.52 -8.56
CA PRO A 107 -4.85 1.24 -9.83
C PRO A 107 -6.06 0.89 -10.73
N TYR A 108 -7.26 1.25 -10.28
CA TYR A 108 -8.48 1.22 -11.08
C TYR A 108 -8.50 2.35 -12.11
N GLU A 109 -9.56 2.46 -12.92
CA GLU A 109 -9.86 3.67 -13.67
C GLU A 109 -9.95 4.90 -12.72
N ASN A 110 -9.56 6.08 -13.17
CA ASN A 110 -9.44 7.26 -12.31
C ASN A 110 -10.75 7.65 -11.63
N LYS A 111 -11.90 7.49 -12.31
CA LYS A 111 -13.21 7.74 -11.70
C LYS A 111 -13.43 6.93 -10.42
N LYS A 112 -13.10 5.64 -10.44
CA LYS A 112 -13.22 4.77 -9.26
C LYS A 112 -12.18 5.12 -8.19
N ILE A 113 -10.99 5.56 -8.59
CA ILE A 113 -9.98 6.04 -7.66
C ILE A 113 -10.47 7.28 -6.91
N PHE A 114 -11.04 8.25 -7.61
CA PHE A 114 -11.57 9.47 -7.01
C PHE A 114 -12.69 9.19 -6.01
N GLU A 115 -13.64 8.33 -6.38
CA GLU A 115 -14.71 7.89 -5.48
C GLU A 115 -14.16 7.32 -4.16
N ARG A 116 -13.16 6.43 -4.24
CA ARG A 116 -12.54 5.82 -3.07
C ARG A 116 -11.75 6.80 -2.23
N MET A 117 -11.07 7.75 -2.87
CA MET A 117 -10.37 8.82 -2.18
C MET A 117 -11.36 9.76 -1.46
N GLU A 118 -12.53 10.01 -2.03
CA GLU A 118 -13.61 10.77 -1.37
C GLU A 118 -14.12 10.05 -0.11
N TRP A 119 -14.31 8.73 -0.15
CA TRP A 119 -14.68 7.97 1.04
C TRP A 119 -13.67 8.11 2.18
N ALA A 120 -12.39 8.18 1.84
CA ALA A 120 -11.29 8.23 2.79
C ALA A 120 -10.82 9.65 3.14
N GLU A 121 -11.39 10.70 2.53
CA GLU A 121 -10.90 12.08 2.64
C GLU A 121 -10.70 12.52 4.10
N GLU A 122 -11.71 12.29 4.94
CA GLU A 122 -11.69 12.70 6.34
C GLU A 122 -10.54 12.11 7.15
N ILE A 123 -10.13 10.86 6.83
CA ILE A 123 -9.11 10.16 7.61
C ILE A 123 -7.71 10.22 6.96
N SER A 124 -7.58 10.80 5.77
CA SER A 124 -6.32 10.80 5.03
C SER A 124 -5.28 11.72 5.67
N GLU A 125 -4.13 11.14 6.01
CA GLU A 125 -2.87 11.85 6.28
C GLU A 125 -2.20 12.19 4.94
N TYR A 126 -2.14 11.21 4.06
CA TYR A 126 -1.87 11.29 2.64
C TYR A 126 -2.59 10.15 1.92
N SER A 127 -2.82 10.31 0.64
CA SER A 127 -3.51 9.31 -0.16
C SER A 127 -2.85 9.15 -1.52
N GLY A 128 -3.03 8.01 -2.13
CA GLY A 128 -2.46 7.76 -3.44
C GLY A 128 -2.69 6.36 -3.97
N ILE A 129 -1.84 5.98 -4.91
CA ILE A 129 -2.01 4.76 -5.70
C ILE A 129 -0.90 3.77 -5.41
N ASP A 130 -1.29 2.51 -5.33
CA ASP A 130 -0.45 1.34 -5.25
C ASP A 130 -0.25 0.78 -6.67
N ILE A 131 0.69 1.37 -7.44
CA ILE A 131 0.82 1.08 -8.88
C ILE A 131 1.29 -0.34 -9.15
N ASP A 132 2.07 -0.94 -8.26
CA ASP A 132 2.58 -2.30 -8.43
C ASP A 132 1.48 -3.38 -8.27
N ALA A 133 0.34 -3.01 -7.67
CA ALA A 133 -0.81 -3.91 -7.56
C ALA A 133 -1.37 -4.34 -8.93
N TYR A 134 -1.13 -3.61 -10.01
CA TYR A 134 -1.43 -4.05 -11.37
C TYR A 134 -0.74 -5.38 -11.72
N ASN A 135 0.44 -5.62 -11.17
CA ASN A 135 1.23 -6.83 -11.44
C ASN A 135 0.84 -8.04 -10.57
N ILE A 136 -0.10 -7.87 -9.63
CA ILE A 136 -0.61 -8.97 -8.81
C ILE A 136 -1.64 -9.76 -9.59
N LEU A 137 -1.31 -10.98 -10.01
CA LEU A 137 -2.17 -11.82 -10.84
C LEU A 137 -3.54 -12.08 -10.21
N THR A 138 -3.58 -12.36 -8.93
CA THR A 138 -4.84 -12.61 -8.21
C THR A 138 -5.77 -11.40 -8.22
N MET A 139 -5.21 -10.19 -8.15
CA MET A 139 -5.99 -8.96 -8.23
C MET A 139 -6.52 -8.71 -9.64
N ARG A 140 -5.68 -8.88 -10.67
CA ARG A 140 -6.11 -8.72 -12.07
C ARG A 140 -7.22 -9.69 -12.48
N ASN A 141 -7.23 -10.89 -11.88
CA ASN A 141 -8.28 -11.87 -12.14
C ASN A 141 -9.58 -11.55 -11.39
N ALA A 142 -9.52 -10.77 -10.32
CA ALA A 142 -10.68 -10.44 -9.50
C ALA A 142 -11.36 -9.13 -9.91
N VAL A 143 -10.58 -8.14 -10.39
CA VAL A 143 -11.07 -6.80 -10.73
C VAL A 143 -10.31 -6.21 -11.91
N HIS A 144 -10.97 -5.30 -12.62
CA HIS A 144 -10.31 -4.54 -13.67
C HIS A 144 -9.32 -3.53 -13.05
N LEU A 145 -8.04 -3.65 -13.41
CA LEU A 145 -6.98 -2.73 -13.04
C LEU A 145 -6.33 -2.17 -14.30
N GLU A 146 -5.81 -0.96 -14.22
CA GLU A 146 -5.13 -0.28 -15.31
C GLU A 146 -3.65 -0.06 -14.97
N LYS A 147 -2.77 -0.26 -15.96
CA LYS A 147 -1.40 0.22 -15.85
C LYS A 147 -1.43 1.74 -15.92
N LYS A 148 -1.04 2.42 -14.84
CA LYS A 148 -1.06 3.87 -14.77
C LYS A 148 0.09 4.48 -15.58
N ASN A 149 -0.23 5.51 -16.34
CA ASN A 149 0.72 6.36 -17.04
C ASN A 149 0.80 7.74 -16.38
N PHE A 150 1.67 8.58 -16.89
CA PHE A 150 1.88 9.93 -16.39
C PHE A 150 0.58 10.75 -16.29
N GLU A 151 -0.22 10.78 -17.36
CA GLU A 151 -1.45 11.58 -17.41
C GLU A 151 -2.46 11.13 -16.36
N ASN A 152 -2.66 9.81 -16.22
CA ASN A 152 -3.56 9.28 -15.21
C ASN A 152 -3.11 9.67 -13.78
N LEU A 153 -1.81 9.58 -13.50
CA LEU A 153 -1.26 9.92 -12.19
C LEU A 153 -1.29 11.42 -11.91
N LYS A 154 -1.08 12.24 -12.93
CA LYS A 154 -1.20 13.70 -12.85
C LYS A 154 -2.62 14.11 -12.45
N GLU A 155 -3.65 13.54 -13.08
CA GLU A 155 -5.04 13.80 -12.72
C GLU A 155 -5.32 13.44 -11.25
N VAL A 156 -4.79 12.31 -10.78
CA VAL A 156 -4.95 11.90 -9.38
C VAL A 156 -4.24 12.87 -8.43
N LYS A 157 -3.02 13.28 -8.76
CA LYS A 157 -2.29 14.28 -7.98
C LYS A 157 -3.05 15.60 -7.90
N GLU A 158 -3.56 16.10 -9.05
CA GLU A 158 -4.35 17.33 -9.10
C GLU A 158 -5.65 17.22 -8.28
N PHE A 159 -6.32 16.05 -8.32
CA PHE A 159 -7.51 15.80 -7.51
C PHE A 159 -7.20 15.91 -6.00
N LEU A 160 -6.14 15.27 -5.52
CA LEU A 160 -5.72 15.33 -4.13
C LEU A 160 -5.23 16.71 -3.71
N THR A 161 -4.51 17.41 -4.60
CA THR A 161 -4.05 18.79 -4.36
C THR A 161 -5.23 19.74 -4.08
N ARG A 162 -6.33 19.63 -4.83
CA ARG A 162 -7.55 20.41 -4.58
C ARG A 162 -8.19 20.14 -3.22
N LYS A 163 -7.92 18.98 -2.65
CA LYS A 163 -8.41 18.56 -1.31
C LYS A 163 -7.40 18.82 -0.20
N ASN A 164 -6.24 19.40 -0.50
CA ASN A 164 -5.11 19.59 0.42
C ASN A 164 -4.64 18.26 1.06
N ILE A 165 -4.68 17.17 0.31
CA ILE A 165 -4.18 15.86 0.72
C ILE A 165 -2.89 15.59 -0.04
N PRO A 166 -1.75 15.33 0.64
CA PRO A 166 -0.50 14.97 -0.02
C PRO A 166 -0.65 13.69 -0.85
N PHE A 167 -0.06 13.69 -2.04
CA PHE A 167 -0.09 12.56 -2.96
C PHE A 167 1.04 11.59 -2.69
N VAL A 168 0.71 10.31 -2.45
CA VAL A 168 1.69 9.23 -2.35
C VAL A 168 1.64 8.31 -3.57
N LEU A 169 2.81 7.95 -4.09
CA LEU A 169 2.95 6.93 -5.10
C LEU A 169 3.68 5.73 -4.50
N LYS A 170 3.00 4.59 -4.40
CA LYS A 170 3.53 3.33 -3.85
C LYS A 170 3.75 2.31 -4.96
N GLY A 171 4.76 1.48 -4.78
CA GLY A 171 5.11 0.42 -5.73
C GLY A 171 6.33 0.78 -6.58
N ILE A 172 7.16 1.67 -6.07
CA ILE A 172 8.38 2.13 -6.71
C ILE A 172 9.48 1.11 -6.44
N PHE A 173 10.02 0.50 -7.49
CA PHE A 173 11.00 -0.58 -7.32
C PHE A 173 11.98 -0.73 -8.50
N THR A 174 11.72 -0.13 -9.65
CA THR A 174 12.54 -0.22 -10.86
C THR A 174 13.08 1.14 -11.29
N ASP A 175 14.04 1.17 -12.21
CA ASP A 175 14.57 2.41 -12.79
C ASP A 175 13.47 3.18 -13.54
N GLU A 176 12.57 2.47 -14.25
CA GLU A 176 11.40 3.08 -14.91
C GLU A 176 10.46 3.75 -13.92
N ASP A 177 10.31 3.17 -12.72
CA ASP A 177 9.51 3.78 -11.66
C ASP A 177 10.19 5.08 -11.14
N LEU A 178 11.53 5.16 -11.15
CA LEU A 178 12.26 6.39 -10.78
C LEU A 178 12.05 7.50 -11.80
N GLU A 179 12.09 7.19 -13.10
CA GLU A 179 11.76 8.16 -14.16
C GLU A 179 10.35 8.73 -13.96
N LEU A 180 9.39 7.85 -13.66
CA LEU A 180 8.02 8.25 -13.38
C LEU A 180 7.91 9.17 -12.15
N ILE A 181 8.68 8.92 -11.09
CA ILE A 181 8.72 9.78 -9.89
C ILE A 181 9.31 11.16 -10.24
N GLU A 182 10.38 11.21 -11.00
CA GLU A 182 11.03 12.47 -11.40
C GLU A 182 10.08 13.35 -12.20
N GLU A 183 9.20 12.76 -12.98
CA GLU A 183 8.21 13.47 -13.79
C GLU A 183 6.98 13.89 -12.96
N ILE A 184 6.39 12.95 -12.20
CA ILE A 184 5.17 13.20 -11.42
C ILE A 184 5.44 14.02 -10.16
N LYS A 185 6.61 13.81 -9.52
CA LYS A 185 7.00 14.46 -8.25
C LYS A 185 5.92 14.27 -7.17
N PRO A 186 5.62 13.03 -6.74
CA PRO A 186 4.71 12.81 -5.64
C PRO A 186 5.26 13.44 -4.36
N ASP A 187 4.38 13.80 -3.42
CA ASP A 187 4.81 14.31 -2.11
C ASP A 187 5.50 13.22 -1.29
N VAL A 188 5.11 11.95 -1.51
CA VAL A 188 5.72 10.78 -0.88
C VAL A 188 5.93 9.68 -1.93
N ALA A 189 7.16 9.17 -2.04
CA ALA A 189 7.48 7.97 -2.79
C ALA A 189 7.63 6.79 -1.83
N PHE A 190 6.86 5.73 -2.06
CA PHE A 190 6.86 4.55 -1.21
C PHE A 190 7.51 3.37 -1.95
N VAL A 191 8.75 3.06 -1.58
CA VAL A 191 9.49 1.92 -2.16
C VAL A 191 8.82 0.62 -1.74
N SER A 192 8.39 -0.17 -2.70
CA SER A 192 7.66 -1.41 -2.44
C SER A 192 7.66 -2.33 -3.66
N ASN A 193 7.83 -3.62 -3.41
CA ASN A 193 7.50 -4.70 -4.34
C ASN A 193 6.34 -5.56 -3.80
N HIS A 194 5.47 -4.95 -3.00
CA HIS A 194 4.30 -5.59 -2.40
C HIS A 194 4.63 -6.78 -1.49
N GLY A 195 5.72 -6.70 -0.74
CA GLY A 195 6.18 -7.80 0.11
C GLY A 195 6.61 -9.04 -0.68
N GLY A 196 7.14 -8.86 -1.89
CA GLY A 196 7.53 -9.93 -2.78
C GLY A 196 6.38 -10.54 -3.60
N ARG A 197 5.18 -9.94 -3.56
CA ARG A 197 4.01 -10.44 -4.31
C ARG A 197 4.01 -10.04 -5.78
N VAL A 198 4.76 -9.02 -6.14
CA VAL A 198 4.94 -8.58 -7.52
C VAL A 198 6.09 -9.35 -8.13
N PRO A 199 5.90 -10.02 -9.28
CA PRO A 199 7.00 -10.67 -9.98
C PRO A 199 8.13 -9.68 -10.26
N SER A 200 9.37 -10.16 -10.17
CA SER A 200 10.52 -9.35 -10.63
C SER A 200 10.28 -8.95 -12.09
N ARG A 201 10.46 -7.70 -12.38
CA ARG A 201 10.39 -7.14 -13.73
C ARG A 201 11.70 -7.32 -14.44
#